data_7c610eef2ce8d2e953afe1a617717293
#
_entry.id   7c610eef2ce8d2e953afe1a617717293
#
_cell.length_a   1.000
_cell.length_b   1.000
_cell.length_c   1.000
_cell.angle_alpha   90.00
_cell.angle_beta   90.00
_cell.angle_gamma   90.00
#
_symmetry.space_group_name_H-M   'P 1'
#
loop_
_entity.id
_entity.type
_entity.pdbx_description
1 polymer ?
#
loop_
_entity_poly.entity_id
_entity_poly.type
_entity_poly.pdbx_seq_one_letter_code
_entity_poly.pdbx_strand_id
1 'polypeptide(L)'
;DRIIRPLIDQNYRKSIQIVITVLSIDDENDPDFVGLLGASLALALSKIPFKIASGVRIARKEEDLILMPSYDQRENCALDAFFAGTENKINMIELFGKEVQEAEVYQLSQIAFEEIKKLINWEKEIISNFEIEKEEIKEIQNINPDLSKSVNGFLDQNLEKILYSTEKGDNSSKERMAKITQELK
;
A
#
# COMPACT_ATOMS: atom_id res chain seq x y z
N ASP A 1 8.34 1.58 -1.27
CA ASP A 1 8.26 1.36 0.18
C ASP A 1 6.80 1.34 0.65
N ARG A 2 5.99 2.39 0.43
CA ARG A 2 4.58 2.48 0.87
C ARG A 2 3.68 1.34 0.37
N ILE A 3 3.99 0.76 -0.77
CA ILE A 3 3.24 -0.36 -1.37
C ILE A 3 3.71 -1.69 -0.79
N ILE A 4 5.01 -1.92 -0.75
CA ILE A 4 5.62 -3.22 -0.47
C ILE A 4 5.69 -3.51 1.04
N ARG A 5 6.11 -2.55 1.86
CA ARG A 5 6.30 -2.74 3.30
C ARG A 5 5.05 -3.29 4.02
N PRO A 6 3.81 -2.82 3.76
CA PRO A 6 2.62 -3.35 4.40
C PRO A 6 2.25 -4.78 3.99
N LEU A 7 2.89 -5.31 2.94
CA LEU A 7 2.61 -6.65 2.40
C LEU A 7 3.57 -7.72 2.93
N ILE A 8 4.56 -7.29 3.72
CA ILE A 8 5.47 -8.18 4.44
C ILE A 8 4.92 -8.36 5.86
N ASP A 9 4.84 -9.62 6.29
CA ASP A 9 4.32 -9.92 7.62
C ASP A 9 5.20 -9.26 8.71
N GLN A 10 4.55 -8.62 9.68
CA GLN A 10 5.23 -7.92 10.78
C GLN A 10 6.07 -8.85 11.67
N ASN A 11 5.79 -10.15 11.66
CA ASN A 11 6.55 -11.16 12.37
C ASN A 11 7.83 -11.59 11.64
N TYR A 12 7.98 -11.19 10.37
CA TYR A 12 9.21 -11.41 9.63
C TYR A 12 10.28 -10.42 10.08
N ARG A 13 11.21 -10.87 10.95
CA ARG A 13 12.18 -10.02 11.64
C ARG A 13 13.53 -9.85 10.93
N LYS A 14 13.71 -10.49 9.77
CA LYS A 14 14.95 -10.33 8.99
C LYS A 14 14.94 -8.99 8.26
N SER A 15 16.12 -8.40 8.10
CA SER A 15 16.28 -7.18 7.30
C SER A 15 16.03 -7.47 5.83
N ILE A 16 15.26 -6.60 5.18
CA ILE A 16 14.99 -6.63 3.75
C ILE A 16 15.51 -5.34 3.15
N GLN A 17 16.32 -5.46 2.12
CA GLN A 17 16.77 -4.34 1.33
C GLN A 17 16.41 -4.59 -0.14
N ILE A 18 15.71 -3.63 -0.76
CA ILE A 18 15.36 -3.66 -2.17
C ILE A 18 16.11 -2.51 -2.83
N VAL A 19 16.91 -2.84 -3.82
CA VAL A 19 17.66 -1.86 -4.60
C VAL A 19 17.15 -1.92 -6.04
N ILE A 20 16.68 -0.79 -6.54
CA ILE A 20 16.22 -0.63 -7.91
C ILE A 20 17.23 0.26 -8.64
N THR A 21 17.81 -0.25 -9.71
CA THR A 21 18.75 0.50 -10.54
C THR A 21 18.14 0.70 -11.93
N VAL A 22 17.88 1.95 -12.28
CA VAL A 22 17.42 2.32 -13.61
C VAL A 22 18.64 2.37 -14.54
N LEU A 23 18.71 1.46 -15.49
CA LEU A 23 19.84 1.35 -16.43
C LEU A 23 19.63 2.18 -17.70
N SER A 24 18.39 2.43 -18.07
CA SER A 24 18.02 3.20 -19.24
C SER A 24 16.66 3.87 -19.01
N ILE A 25 16.49 5.03 -19.57
CA ILE A 25 15.25 5.81 -19.56
C ILE A 25 15.04 6.41 -20.95
N ASP A 26 13.79 6.52 -21.37
CA ASP A 26 13.41 7.04 -22.68
C ASP A 26 12.92 8.50 -22.64
N ASP A 27 12.87 9.11 -21.46
CA ASP A 27 12.32 10.45 -21.19
C ASP A 27 10.82 10.62 -21.53
N GLU A 28 10.13 9.56 -21.90
CA GLU A 28 8.69 9.55 -22.20
C GLU A 28 7.88 8.84 -21.11
N ASN A 29 8.39 7.73 -20.58
CA ASN A 29 7.67 6.87 -19.68
C ASN A 29 8.22 6.92 -18.25
N ASP A 30 7.27 6.86 -17.28
CA ASP A 30 7.62 6.86 -15.85
C ASP A 30 8.21 5.50 -15.43
N PRO A 31 9.44 5.45 -14.89
CA PRO A 31 10.06 4.20 -14.46
C PRO A 31 9.43 3.61 -13.19
N ASP A 32 8.56 4.33 -12.49
CA ASP A 32 7.96 3.93 -11.22
C ASP A 32 7.22 2.59 -11.32
N PHE A 33 6.46 2.42 -12.40
CA PHE A 33 5.71 1.20 -12.67
C PHE A 33 6.64 -0.01 -12.83
N VAL A 34 7.66 0.12 -13.70
CA VAL A 34 8.61 -0.96 -13.96
C VAL A 34 9.42 -1.29 -12.70
N GLY A 35 9.79 -0.24 -11.93
CA GLY A 35 10.46 -0.39 -10.65
C GLY A 35 9.63 -1.18 -9.63
N LEU A 36 8.34 -0.89 -9.52
CA LEU A 36 7.42 -1.63 -8.65
C LEU A 36 7.29 -3.09 -9.10
N LEU A 37 7.06 -3.30 -10.39
CA LEU A 37 6.90 -4.63 -10.99
C LEU A 37 8.15 -5.49 -10.77
N GLY A 38 9.33 -4.94 -11.04
CA GLY A 38 10.61 -5.61 -10.81
C GLY A 38 10.84 -5.95 -9.33
N ALA A 39 10.51 -5.03 -8.42
CA ALA A 39 10.63 -5.26 -6.98
C ALA A 39 9.65 -6.34 -6.48
N SER A 40 8.41 -6.34 -6.99
CA SER A 40 7.40 -7.35 -6.67
C SER A 40 7.84 -8.73 -7.12
N LEU A 41 8.27 -8.88 -8.38
CA LEU A 41 8.80 -10.13 -8.92
C LEU A 41 10.03 -10.61 -8.17
N ALA A 42 11.00 -9.74 -7.86
CA ALA A 42 12.20 -10.11 -7.12
C ALA A 42 11.87 -10.66 -5.72
N LEU A 43 10.95 -10.03 -5.01
CA LEU A 43 10.47 -10.51 -3.72
C LEU A 43 9.69 -11.83 -3.86
N ALA A 44 8.83 -11.92 -4.87
CA ALA A 44 8.05 -13.12 -5.11
C ALA A 44 8.93 -14.33 -5.48
N LEU A 45 10.03 -14.11 -6.20
CA LEU A 45 11.02 -15.13 -6.55
C LEU A 45 12.04 -15.41 -5.43
N SER A 46 12.08 -14.61 -4.38
CA SER A 46 12.95 -14.82 -3.22
C SER A 46 12.32 -15.78 -2.20
N LYS A 47 13.08 -16.12 -1.15
CA LYS A 47 12.56 -16.88 -0.01
C LYS A 47 11.71 -16.04 0.96
N ILE A 48 11.61 -14.73 0.75
CA ILE A 48 10.86 -13.83 1.61
C ILE A 48 9.36 -14.10 1.43
N PRO A 49 8.59 -14.29 2.53
CA PRO A 49 7.14 -14.44 2.45
C PRO A 49 6.51 -13.07 2.12
N PHE A 50 6.13 -12.91 0.86
CA PHE A 50 5.62 -11.66 0.30
C PHE A 50 4.33 -11.89 -0.49
N LYS A 51 3.38 -10.98 -0.36
CA LYS A 51 2.15 -10.97 -1.17
C LYS A 51 2.39 -10.11 -2.41
N ILE A 52 2.26 -10.72 -3.59
CA ILE A 52 2.47 -10.05 -4.88
C ILE A 52 1.62 -8.79 -4.95
N ALA A 53 2.23 -7.71 -5.45
CA ALA A 53 1.60 -6.42 -5.63
C ALA A 53 2.00 -5.81 -6.96
N SER A 54 1.06 -5.16 -7.61
CA SER A 54 1.31 -4.40 -8.81
C SER A 54 0.65 -3.03 -8.74
N GLY A 55 0.86 -2.19 -9.74
CA GLY A 55 0.27 -0.87 -9.79
C GLY A 55 0.05 -0.40 -11.21
N VAL A 56 -0.82 0.57 -11.38
CA VAL A 56 -1.10 1.21 -12.66
C VAL A 56 -1.27 2.71 -12.47
N ARG A 57 -0.86 3.48 -13.46
CA ARG A 57 -1.13 4.90 -13.54
C ARG A 57 -2.28 5.16 -14.50
N ILE A 58 -3.20 6.02 -14.10
CA ILE A 58 -4.32 6.46 -14.94
C ILE A 58 -4.33 7.99 -14.93
N ALA A 59 -4.37 8.58 -16.10
CA ALA A 59 -4.61 10.00 -16.26
C ALA A 59 -5.95 10.24 -16.96
N ARG A 60 -6.60 11.37 -16.65
CA ARG A 60 -7.76 11.84 -17.35
C ARG A 60 -7.50 13.21 -17.95
N LYS A 61 -7.65 13.28 -19.27
CA LYS A 61 -7.58 14.52 -20.03
C LYS A 61 -8.92 14.73 -20.72
N GLU A 62 -9.66 15.76 -20.33
CA GLU A 62 -11.04 15.97 -20.74
C GLU A 62 -11.91 14.73 -20.41
N GLU A 63 -12.50 14.08 -21.42
CA GLU A 63 -13.31 12.85 -21.26
C GLU A 63 -12.50 11.56 -21.46
N ASP A 64 -11.24 11.67 -21.90
CA ASP A 64 -10.42 10.50 -22.21
C ASP A 64 -9.66 9.99 -20.99
N LEU A 65 -9.78 8.67 -20.75
CA LEU A 65 -8.99 7.95 -19.80
C LEU A 65 -7.77 7.33 -20.47
N ILE A 66 -6.59 7.64 -19.96
CA ILE A 66 -5.32 7.14 -20.48
C ILE A 66 -4.70 6.23 -19.43
N LEU A 67 -4.57 4.95 -19.79
CA LEU A 67 -3.89 3.96 -18.96
C LEU A 67 -2.39 4.00 -19.26
N MET A 68 -1.56 4.06 -18.24
CA MET A 68 -0.10 4.17 -18.32
C MET A 68 0.34 5.35 -19.21
N PRO A 69 -0.09 6.59 -18.87
CA PRO A 69 0.18 7.78 -19.68
C PRO A 69 1.67 8.12 -19.69
N SER A 70 2.17 8.58 -20.85
CA SER A 70 3.48 9.22 -20.96
C SER A 70 3.52 10.57 -20.24
N TYR A 71 4.72 11.14 -20.03
CA TYR A 71 4.85 12.46 -19.40
C TYR A 71 4.07 13.53 -20.16
N ASP A 72 4.15 13.57 -21.50
CA ASP A 72 3.41 14.54 -22.33
C ASP A 72 1.89 14.37 -22.19
N GLN A 73 1.41 13.14 -22.08
CA GLN A 73 -0.01 12.85 -21.88
C GLN A 73 -0.51 13.27 -20.50
N ARG A 74 0.39 13.29 -19.50
CA ARG A 74 0.08 13.77 -18.15
C ARG A 74 0.05 15.28 -18.04
N GLU A 75 0.70 16.00 -18.96
CA GLU A 75 0.65 17.44 -18.98
C GLU A 75 -0.80 17.93 -19.15
N ASN A 76 -1.18 18.87 -18.29
CA ASN A 76 -2.52 19.47 -18.29
C ASN A 76 -3.70 18.51 -18.07
N CYS A 77 -3.45 17.32 -17.53
CA CYS A 77 -4.52 16.43 -17.07
C CYS A 77 -5.32 17.06 -15.93
N ALA A 78 -6.63 16.77 -15.91
CA ALA A 78 -7.47 17.10 -14.76
C ALA A 78 -7.21 16.16 -13.59
N LEU A 79 -6.80 14.93 -13.89
CA LEU A 79 -6.45 13.91 -12.90
C LEU A 79 -5.25 13.10 -13.40
N ASP A 80 -4.30 12.83 -12.51
CA ASP A 80 -3.21 11.87 -12.67
C ASP A 80 -3.11 11.07 -11.38
N ALA A 81 -3.31 9.77 -11.45
CA ALA A 81 -3.32 8.91 -10.27
C ALA A 81 -2.56 7.61 -10.49
N PHE A 82 -1.75 7.23 -9.49
CA PHE A 82 -1.12 5.93 -9.41
C PHE A 82 -1.82 5.10 -8.34
N PHE A 83 -2.38 3.98 -8.75
CA PHE A 83 -3.03 3.01 -7.89
C PHE A 83 -2.16 1.77 -7.78
N ALA A 84 -1.99 1.25 -6.57
CA ALA A 84 -1.26 0.00 -6.37
C ALA A 84 -1.93 -0.87 -5.31
N GLY A 85 -1.75 -2.16 -5.44
CA GLY A 85 -2.38 -3.10 -4.52
C GLY A 85 -2.06 -4.57 -4.82
N THR A 86 -2.79 -5.41 -4.13
CA THR A 86 -2.80 -6.87 -4.31
C THR A 86 -4.02 -7.29 -5.14
N GLU A 87 -4.16 -8.57 -5.42
CA GLU A 87 -5.36 -9.10 -6.08
C GLU A 87 -6.67 -8.85 -5.32
N ASN A 88 -6.59 -8.55 -4.02
CA ASN A 88 -7.77 -8.40 -3.16
C ASN A 88 -8.13 -6.96 -2.83
N LYS A 89 -7.17 -6.03 -2.88
CA LYS A 89 -7.39 -4.65 -2.48
C LYS A 89 -6.31 -3.70 -3.00
N ILE A 90 -6.69 -2.46 -3.23
CA ILE A 90 -5.77 -1.33 -3.38
C ILE A 90 -5.26 -0.95 -1.97
N ASN A 91 -3.95 -0.80 -1.82
CA ASN A 91 -3.31 -0.41 -0.56
C ASN A 91 -2.53 0.91 -0.66
N MET A 92 -2.38 1.46 -1.87
CA MET A 92 -1.78 2.77 -2.08
C MET A 92 -2.47 3.50 -3.24
N ILE A 93 -2.75 4.77 -3.02
CA ILE A 93 -3.23 5.71 -4.03
C ILE A 93 -2.36 6.96 -3.90
N GLU A 94 -1.81 7.39 -5.02
CA GLU A 94 -1.15 8.68 -5.15
C GLU A 94 -1.87 9.44 -6.25
N LEU A 95 -2.48 10.57 -5.89
CA LEU A 95 -3.39 11.28 -6.78
C LEU A 95 -3.05 12.76 -6.83
N PHE A 96 -2.99 13.28 -8.03
CA PHE A 96 -3.04 14.69 -8.34
C PHE A 96 -4.36 14.98 -9.08
N GLY A 97 -5.15 15.93 -8.59
CA GLY A 97 -6.43 16.28 -9.19
C GLY A 97 -6.70 17.77 -9.13
N LYS A 98 -7.31 18.31 -10.18
CA LYS A 98 -7.80 19.70 -10.26
C LYS A 98 -9.31 19.67 -10.09
N GLU A 99 -9.78 19.85 -8.84
CA GLU A 99 -11.21 19.88 -8.48
C GLU A 99 -12.00 18.63 -8.97
N VAL A 100 -11.38 17.45 -8.88
CA VAL A 100 -11.99 16.18 -9.28
C VAL A 100 -12.92 15.69 -8.17
N GLN A 101 -14.09 15.17 -8.53
CA GLN A 101 -15.07 14.65 -7.58
C GLN A 101 -14.64 13.27 -7.03
N GLU A 102 -14.95 13.00 -5.77
CA GLU A 102 -14.63 11.72 -5.10
C GLU A 102 -15.26 10.52 -5.82
N ALA A 103 -16.47 10.67 -6.35
CA ALA A 103 -17.14 9.62 -7.10
C ALA A 103 -16.35 9.19 -8.35
N GLU A 104 -15.69 10.13 -9.00
CA GLU A 104 -14.84 9.85 -10.14
C GLU A 104 -13.57 9.10 -9.74
N VAL A 105 -12.91 9.54 -8.67
CA VAL A 105 -11.73 8.84 -8.12
C VAL A 105 -12.09 7.40 -7.77
N TYR A 106 -13.28 7.19 -7.21
CA TYR A 106 -13.76 5.84 -6.91
C TYR A 106 -13.94 5.00 -8.17
N GLN A 107 -14.55 5.53 -9.23
CA GLN A 107 -14.70 4.82 -10.51
C GLN A 107 -13.33 4.45 -11.11
N LEU A 108 -12.37 5.39 -11.09
CA LEU A 108 -11.02 5.13 -11.57
C LEU A 108 -10.32 4.05 -10.75
N SER A 109 -10.54 4.03 -9.44
CA SER A 109 -9.97 2.98 -8.58
C SER A 109 -10.49 1.58 -8.94
N GLN A 110 -11.75 1.45 -9.38
CA GLN A 110 -12.30 0.17 -9.85
C GLN A 110 -11.63 -0.28 -11.17
N ILE A 111 -11.45 0.65 -12.12
CA ILE A 111 -10.75 0.37 -13.38
C ILE A 111 -9.30 -0.05 -13.07
N ALA A 112 -8.60 0.73 -12.24
CA ALA A 112 -7.24 0.43 -11.83
C ALA A 112 -7.13 -0.96 -11.17
N PHE A 113 -8.10 -1.32 -10.35
CA PHE A 113 -8.10 -2.59 -9.63
C PHE A 113 -8.19 -3.79 -10.59
N GLU A 114 -9.01 -3.70 -11.65
CA GLU A 114 -9.08 -4.75 -12.66
C GLU A 114 -7.76 -4.87 -13.46
N GLU A 115 -7.12 -3.76 -13.79
CA GLU A 115 -5.82 -3.78 -14.47
C GLU A 115 -4.71 -4.34 -13.56
N ILE A 116 -4.71 -3.98 -12.28
CA ILE A 116 -3.77 -4.53 -11.28
C ILE A 116 -3.91 -6.06 -11.19
N LYS A 117 -5.14 -6.60 -11.19
CA LYS A 117 -5.37 -8.05 -11.19
C LYS A 117 -4.76 -8.74 -12.41
N LYS A 118 -4.89 -8.13 -13.60
CA LYS A 118 -4.29 -8.68 -14.82
C LYS A 118 -2.77 -8.78 -14.71
N LEU A 119 -2.13 -7.73 -14.21
CA LEU A 119 -0.69 -7.70 -13.98
C LEU A 119 -0.24 -8.73 -12.95
N ILE A 120 -0.97 -8.84 -11.83
CA ILE A 120 -0.68 -9.84 -10.80
C ILE A 120 -0.83 -11.28 -11.35
N ASN A 121 -1.83 -11.54 -12.18
CA ASN A 121 -1.98 -12.85 -12.81
C ASN A 121 -0.81 -13.16 -13.74
N TRP A 122 -0.36 -12.20 -14.51
CA TRP A 122 0.84 -12.32 -15.34
C TRP A 122 2.10 -12.57 -14.48
N GLU A 123 2.29 -11.85 -13.36
CA GLU A 123 3.39 -12.12 -12.42
C GLU A 123 3.31 -13.55 -11.86
N LYS A 124 2.11 -14.04 -11.51
CA LYS A 124 1.89 -15.41 -11.03
C LYS A 124 2.25 -16.47 -12.08
N GLU A 125 1.94 -16.22 -13.35
CA GLU A 125 2.33 -17.12 -14.45
C GLU A 125 3.86 -17.23 -14.56
N ILE A 126 4.58 -16.12 -14.45
CA ILE A 126 6.05 -16.12 -14.43
C ILE A 126 6.55 -16.93 -13.24
N ILE A 127 6.05 -16.63 -12.03
CA ILE A 127 6.49 -17.25 -10.78
C ILE A 127 6.23 -18.77 -10.79
N SER A 128 5.14 -19.23 -11.43
CA SER A 128 4.79 -20.65 -11.51
C SER A 128 5.83 -21.52 -12.22
N ASN A 129 6.73 -20.91 -12.99
CA ASN A 129 7.83 -21.62 -13.65
C ASN A 129 9.03 -21.88 -12.73
N PHE A 130 8.97 -21.42 -11.48
CA PHE A 130 10.06 -21.55 -10.51
C PHE A 130 9.58 -22.28 -9.27
N GLU A 131 10.37 -23.21 -8.78
CA GLU A 131 10.15 -23.87 -7.48
C GLU A 131 10.75 -22.97 -6.39
N ILE A 132 9.89 -22.30 -5.62
CA ILE A 132 10.30 -21.35 -4.58
C ILE A 132 9.78 -21.81 -3.24
N GLU A 133 10.67 -22.17 -2.35
CA GLU A 133 10.34 -22.46 -0.97
C GLU A 133 10.41 -21.15 -0.14
N LYS A 134 9.26 -20.72 0.38
CA LYS A 134 9.17 -19.56 1.23
C LYS A 134 9.60 -19.88 2.65
N GLU A 135 10.27 -18.91 3.29
CA GLU A 135 10.62 -19.02 4.70
C GLU A 135 9.36 -19.01 5.57
N GLU A 136 9.35 -19.88 6.57
CA GLU A 136 8.29 -19.88 7.58
C GLU A 136 8.37 -18.64 8.47
N ILE A 137 7.23 -18.01 8.69
CA ILE A 137 7.09 -16.93 9.65
C ILE A 137 6.84 -17.57 11.01
N LYS A 138 7.81 -17.43 11.92
CA LYS A 138 7.60 -17.82 13.30
C LYS A 138 6.64 -16.84 13.93
N GLU A 139 5.43 -17.26 14.25
CA GLU A 139 4.53 -16.47 15.06
C GLU A 139 5.26 -16.07 16.35
N ILE A 140 5.24 -14.79 16.66
CA ILE A 140 5.69 -14.33 17.97
C ILE A 140 4.64 -14.83 18.94
N GLN A 141 4.93 -15.99 19.54
CA GLN A 141 4.10 -16.49 20.61
C GLN A 141 4.14 -15.50 21.77
N ASN A 142 2.97 -15.21 22.25
CA ASN A 142 2.69 -14.70 23.58
C ASN A 142 2.58 -13.17 23.74
N ILE A 143 1.53 -12.62 23.17
CA ILE A 143 0.79 -11.68 23.99
C ILE A 143 -0.02 -12.57 24.96
N ASN A 144 0.26 -12.46 26.26
CA ASN A 144 -0.54 -13.14 27.29
C ASN A 144 -2.02 -12.86 27.00
N PRO A 145 -2.86 -13.90 26.79
CA PRO A 145 -4.27 -13.71 26.42
C PRO A 145 -5.05 -12.86 27.44
N ASP A 146 -4.71 -12.97 28.73
CA ASP A 146 -5.33 -12.18 29.79
C ASP A 146 -4.93 -10.71 29.72
N LEU A 147 -3.65 -10.43 29.41
CA LEU A 147 -3.18 -9.06 29.17
C LEU A 147 -3.86 -8.46 27.93
N SER A 148 -3.93 -9.20 26.85
CA SER A 148 -4.62 -8.76 25.62
C SER A 148 -6.09 -8.44 25.89
N LYS A 149 -6.78 -9.29 26.65
CA LYS A 149 -8.17 -9.08 27.03
C LYS A 149 -8.35 -7.85 27.91
N SER A 150 -7.45 -7.63 28.87
CA SER A 150 -7.47 -6.45 29.74
C SER A 150 -7.23 -5.16 28.97
N VAL A 151 -6.24 -5.14 28.07
CA VAL A 151 -5.94 -3.97 27.22
C VAL A 151 -7.10 -3.68 26.27
N ASN A 152 -7.67 -4.68 25.59
CA ASN A 152 -8.80 -4.49 24.71
C ASN A 152 -10.03 -3.99 25.47
N GLY A 153 -10.32 -4.55 26.65
CA GLY A 153 -11.44 -4.09 27.49
C GLY A 153 -11.29 -2.62 27.94
N PHE A 154 -10.07 -2.18 28.22
CA PHE A 154 -9.77 -0.79 28.53
C PHE A 154 -9.97 0.11 27.30
N LEU A 155 -9.46 -0.32 26.13
CA LEU A 155 -9.59 0.44 24.89
C LEU A 155 -11.05 0.57 24.44
N ASP A 156 -11.83 -0.50 24.51
CA ASP A 156 -13.25 -0.50 24.15
C ASP A 156 -14.06 0.52 24.98
N GLN A 157 -13.69 0.73 26.23
CA GLN A 157 -14.37 1.68 27.13
C GLN A 157 -13.92 3.13 26.98
N ASN A 158 -12.66 3.35 26.62
CA ASN A 158 -12.01 4.66 26.76
C ASN A 158 -11.53 5.26 25.44
N LEU A 159 -11.20 4.45 24.43
CA LEU A 159 -10.55 4.92 23.21
C LEU A 159 -11.35 6.00 22.49
N GLU A 160 -12.64 5.79 22.29
CA GLU A 160 -13.52 6.73 21.60
C GLU A 160 -13.61 8.06 22.35
N LYS A 161 -13.81 8.01 23.66
CA LYS A 161 -13.88 9.21 24.52
C LYS A 161 -12.58 10.03 24.43
N ILE A 162 -11.44 9.36 24.47
CA ILE A 162 -10.13 10.01 24.45
C ILE A 162 -9.81 10.60 23.07
N LEU A 163 -10.13 9.88 21.98
CA LEU A 163 -9.85 10.35 20.62
C LEU A 163 -10.74 11.53 20.20
N TYR A 164 -11.99 11.53 20.61
CA TYR A 164 -13.00 12.51 20.20
C TYR A 164 -13.38 13.52 21.31
N SER A 165 -12.65 13.54 22.44
CA SER A 165 -12.87 14.57 23.45
C SER A 165 -12.58 15.96 22.86
N THR A 166 -13.60 16.85 22.92
CA THR A 166 -13.55 18.23 22.41
C THR A 166 -13.12 19.22 23.48
N GLU A 167 -12.30 18.84 24.44
CA GLU A 167 -11.79 19.78 25.44
C GLU A 167 -10.94 20.87 24.74
N LYS A 168 -11.30 22.11 24.99
CA LYS A 168 -10.61 23.31 24.48
C LYS A 168 -9.16 23.32 24.97
N GLY A 169 -8.24 23.06 24.08
CA GLY A 169 -6.81 22.98 24.33
C GLY A 169 -6.26 21.78 23.57
N ASP A 170 -6.35 21.87 22.26
CA ASP A 170 -6.16 20.79 21.29
C ASP A 170 -4.80 20.10 21.43
N ASN A 171 -4.78 19.09 22.28
CA ASN A 171 -3.66 18.17 22.35
C ASN A 171 -3.66 17.35 21.06
N SER A 172 -2.55 17.33 20.36
CA SER A 172 -2.39 16.54 19.14
C SER A 172 -2.77 15.07 19.37
N SER A 173 -3.18 14.35 18.32
CA SER A 173 -3.48 12.91 18.41
C SER A 173 -2.36 12.12 19.10
N LYS A 174 -1.10 12.59 18.97
CA LYS A 174 0.07 12.02 19.61
C LYS A 174 0.04 12.17 21.14
N GLU A 175 -0.38 13.31 21.65
CA GLU A 175 -0.48 13.56 23.10
C GLU A 175 -1.64 12.77 23.70
N ARG A 176 -2.77 12.64 22.99
CA ARG A 176 -3.90 11.82 23.42
C ARG A 176 -3.50 10.35 23.50
N MET A 177 -2.76 9.82 22.51
CA MET A 177 -2.22 8.46 22.54
C MET A 177 -1.22 8.26 23.66
N ALA A 178 -0.39 9.27 23.99
CA ALA A 178 0.52 9.20 25.12
C ALA A 178 -0.21 9.10 26.46
N LYS A 179 -1.34 9.81 26.64
CA LYS A 179 -2.20 9.68 27.84
C LYS A 179 -2.74 8.26 27.97
N ILE A 180 -3.30 7.70 26.90
CA ILE A 180 -3.78 6.29 26.88
C ILE A 180 -2.69 5.34 27.33
N THR A 181 -1.47 5.53 26.82
CA THR A 181 -0.33 4.68 27.16
C THR A 181 0.09 4.82 28.63
N GLN A 182 -0.09 6.00 29.24
CA GLN A 182 0.20 6.22 30.67
C GLN A 182 -0.87 5.58 31.58
N GLU A 183 -2.13 5.63 31.18
CA GLU A 183 -3.24 5.02 31.94
C GLU A 183 -3.25 3.51 31.87
N LEU A 184 -2.64 2.92 30.84
CA LEU A 184 -2.48 1.47 30.68
C LEU A 184 -1.30 0.88 31.48
N LYS A 185 -0.42 1.69 32.05
CA LYS A 185 0.71 1.25 32.87
C LYS A 185 0.34 1.14 34.35
#